data_85f7185ee92820bcecfc17cbbbf98fc4
#
_entry.id   85f7185ee92820bcecfc17cbbbf98fc4
#
_cell.length_a   1.000
_cell.length_b   1.000
_cell.length_c   1.000
_cell.angle_alpha   90.00
_cell.angle_beta   90.00
_cell.angle_gamma   90.00
#
_symmetry.space_group_name_H-M   'P 1'
#
loop_
_entity.id
_entity.type
_entity.pdbx_description
1 polymer ?
#
loop_
_entity_poly.entity_id
_entity_poly.type
_entity_poly.pdbx_seq_one_letter_code
_entity_poly.pdbx_strand_id
1 'polypeptide(L)'
;HKTTSAENKVHSATNFLEHVQRLIPLIAGAADPAERDHQLPENLLDALHQNSLFRLLLPKPFGGYELDPASFCKIIEAVAKIDASTSWCLCQANGCAMAAAFVPDQVAAEIWDANKKAILAWGPGKGEAVRRGNHYRLTGSWSFVSGGRHATWLGGHATLREENGDPLCDDNGQIMIRTFLFPSAEATMTKDWDVIGLLGTGSDK
;
A
#
# COMPACT_ATOMS: atom_id res chain seq x y z
N HIS A 1 42.63 15.00 4.24
CA HIS A 1 41.32 14.50 4.67
C HIS A 1 40.27 15.57 4.41
N LYS A 2 39.61 15.53 3.27
CA LYS A 2 38.40 16.31 3.00
C LYS A 2 37.23 15.33 3.13
N THR A 3 36.53 15.37 4.23
CA THR A 3 35.22 14.77 4.42
C THR A 3 34.20 15.61 3.66
N THR A 4 33.76 15.11 2.53
CA THR A 4 32.58 15.61 1.83
C THR A 4 31.37 15.22 2.65
N SER A 5 30.85 16.18 3.41
CA SER A 5 29.51 16.15 4.02
C SER A 5 28.51 16.14 2.87
N ALA A 6 28.01 14.97 2.52
CA ALA A 6 26.76 14.86 1.79
C ALA A 6 25.66 15.38 2.71
N GLU A 7 25.13 16.57 2.42
CA GLU A 7 23.97 17.13 3.08
C GLU A 7 22.82 16.14 2.94
N ASN A 8 22.56 15.40 4.01
CA ASN A 8 21.32 14.67 4.22
C ASN A 8 20.21 15.73 4.22
N LYS A 9 19.61 16.02 3.07
CA LYS A 9 18.35 16.78 3.03
C LYS A 9 17.35 15.99 3.83
N VAL A 10 17.17 16.37 5.08
CA VAL A 10 16.08 15.88 5.92
C VAL A 10 14.81 16.37 5.24
N HIS A 11 14.17 15.49 4.49
CA HIS A 11 12.84 15.76 3.96
C HIS A 11 11.90 15.88 5.14
N SER A 12 11.59 17.10 5.53
CA SER A 12 10.68 17.40 6.63
C SER A 12 9.22 17.29 6.17
N ALA A 13 8.31 17.14 7.11
CA ALA A 13 6.87 17.25 6.84
C ALA A 13 6.53 18.53 6.05
N THR A 14 7.24 19.62 6.29
CA THR A 14 7.08 20.91 5.61
C THR A 14 7.25 20.77 4.09
N ASN A 15 8.29 20.05 3.62
CA ASN A 15 8.50 19.87 2.19
C ASN A 15 7.34 19.10 1.53
N PHE A 16 6.81 18.07 2.19
CA PHE A 16 5.66 17.32 1.66
C PHE A 16 4.36 18.12 1.69
N LEU A 17 4.16 18.96 2.69
CA LEU A 17 3.02 19.89 2.70
C LEU A 17 3.10 20.91 1.55
N GLU A 18 4.30 21.40 1.20
CA GLU A 18 4.51 22.21 0.02
C GLU A 18 4.21 21.44 -1.28
N HIS A 19 4.57 20.15 -1.36
CA HIS A 19 4.19 19.30 -2.49
C HIS A 19 2.67 19.19 -2.60
N VAL A 20 1.96 18.92 -1.50
CA VAL A 20 0.51 18.87 -1.47
C VAL A 20 -0.10 20.20 -1.92
N GLN A 21 0.42 21.35 -1.43
CA GLN A 21 -0.05 22.68 -1.83
C GLN A 21 0.01 22.89 -3.36
N ARG A 22 1.10 22.47 -4.00
CA ARG A 22 1.25 22.55 -5.46
C ARG A 22 0.31 21.63 -6.21
N LEU A 23 -0.10 20.52 -5.59
CA LEU A 23 -0.99 19.52 -6.18
C LEU A 23 -2.48 19.81 -5.96
N ILE A 24 -2.86 20.83 -5.17
CA ILE A 24 -4.26 21.17 -4.87
C ILE A 24 -5.14 21.20 -6.13
N PRO A 25 -4.78 21.95 -7.20
CA PRO A 25 -5.64 22.02 -8.38
C PRO A 25 -5.82 20.67 -9.08
N LEU A 26 -4.77 19.83 -9.09
CA LEU A 26 -4.82 18.52 -9.72
C LEU A 26 -5.67 17.54 -8.89
N ILE A 27 -5.48 17.51 -7.58
CA ILE A 27 -6.25 16.65 -6.67
C ILE A 27 -7.73 17.04 -6.72
N ALA A 28 -8.05 18.32 -6.61
CA ALA A 28 -9.43 18.81 -6.69
C ALA A 28 -10.09 18.51 -8.04
N GLY A 29 -9.37 18.70 -9.14
CA GLY A 29 -9.86 18.38 -10.48
C GLY A 29 -10.01 16.89 -10.77
N ALA A 30 -9.36 16.04 -10.00
CA ALA A 30 -9.42 14.59 -10.12
C ALA A 30 -10.55 13.95 -9.28
N ALA A 31 -11.16 14.67 -8.35
CA ALA A 31 -12.17 14.13 -7.43
C ALA A 31 -13.38 13.55 -8.17
N ASP A 32 -14.05 14.32 -9.03
CA ASP A 32 -15.21 13.85 -9.80
C ASP A 32 -14.86 12.67 -10.74
N PRO A 33 -13.76 12.72 -11.53
CA PRO A 33 -13.29 11.56 -12.27
C PRO A 33 -13.04 10.33 -11.41
N ALA A 34 -12.40 10.47 -10.25
CA ALA A 34 -12.11 9.37 -9.34
C ALA A 34 -13.40 8.72 -8.81
N GLU A 35 -14.38 9.51 -8.40
CA GLU A 35 -15.68 9.01 -7.94
C GLU A 35 -16.43 8.29 -9.07
N ARG A 36 -16.46 8.85 -10.29
CA ARG A 36 -17.14 8.25 -11.44
C ARG A 36 -16.52 6.91 -11.88
N ASP A 37 -15.18 6.85 -11.90
CA ASP A 37 -14.43 5.71 -12.45
C ASP A 37 -14.02 4.71 -11.35
N HIS A 38 -14.35 5.00 -10.07
CA HIS A 38 -14.00 4.23 -8.89
C HIS A 38 -12.50 3.94 -8.77
N GLN A 39 -11.67 4.88 -9.20
CA GLN A 39 -10.20 4.78 -9.11
C GLN A 39 -9.56 6.16 -9.33
N LEU A 40 -8.37 6.35 -8.78
CA LEU A 40 -7.61 7.57 -9.03
C LEU A 40 -7.19 7.65 -10.51
N PRO A 41 -7.35 8.82 -11.18
CA PRO A 41 -6.88 9.01 -12.55
C PRO A 41 -5.35 8.87 -12.66
N GLU A 42 -4.88 8.37 -13.81
CA GLU A 42 -3.46 8.08 -14.05
C GLU A 42 -2.56 9.33 -13.90
N ASN A 43 -3.01 10.49 -14.39
CA ASN A 43 -2.27 11.74 -14.27
C ASN A 43 -2.10 12.17 -12.79
N LEU A 44 -3.10 11.91 -11.94
CA LEU A 44 -2.98 12.13 -10.49
C LEU A 44 -2.01 11.14 -9.87
N LEU A 45 -2.13 9.84 -10.18
CA LEU A 45 -1.21 8.80 -9.69
C LEU A 45 0.23 9.13 -10.03
N ASP A 46 0.51 9.54 -11.27
CA ASP A 46 1.84 9.95 -11.71
C ASP A 46 2.38 11.13 -10.91
N ALA A 47 1.56 12.15 -10.67
CA ALA A 47 1.94 13.31 -9.89
C ALA A 47 2.21 12.95 -8.40
N LEU A 48 1.41 12.07 -7.82
CA LEU A 48 1.62 11.56 -6.46
C LEU A 48 2.93 10.79 -6.35
N HIS A 49 3.26 9.94 -7.34
CA HIS A 49 4.53 9.22 -7.42
C HIS A 49 5.73 10.17 -7.59
N GLN A 50 5.65 11.14 -8.52
CA GLN A 50 6.70 12.12 -8.76
C GLN A 50 7.03 12.95 -7.51
N ASN A 51 6.04 13.17 -6.64
CA ASN A 51 6.19 13.85 -5.37
C ASN A 51 6.42 12.91 -4.19
N SER A 52 6.66 11.61 -4.45
CA SER A 52 6.98 10.56 -3.46
C SER A 52 5.92 10.36 -2.37
N LEU A 53 4.66 10.74 -2.61
CA LEU A 53 3.59 10.69 -1.61
C LEU A 53 3.16 9.25 -1.26
N PHE A 54 3.51 8.25 -2.06
CA PHE A 54 3.34 6.83 -1.73
C PHE A 54 4.51 6.22 -0.95
N ARG A 55 5.53 7.02 -0.56
CA ARG A 55 6.75 6.52 0.10
C ARG A 55 7.02 7.16 1.46
N LEU A 56 6.01 7.80 2.05
CA LEU A 56 6.15 8.58 3.29
C LEU A 56 6.51 7.70 4.50
N LEU A 57 5.89 6.52 4.64
CA LEU A 57 6.13 5.56 5.72
C LEU A 57 7.02 4.37 5.31
N LEU A 58 7.36 4.24 4.03
CA LEU A 58 8.29 3.22 3.58
C LEU A 58 9.65 3.42 4.26
N PRO A 59 10.30 2.35 4.79
CA PRO A 59 11.63 2.44 5.38
C PRO A 59 12.70 3.00 4.43
N LYS A 60 13.61 3.79 4.97
CA LYS A 60 14.68 4.47 4.22
C LYS A 60 15.56 3.55 3.39
N PRO A 61 15.96 2.35 3.87
CA PRO A 61 16.76 1.42 3.07
C PRO A 61 16.13 1.06 1.72
N PHE A 62 14.80 1.13 1.60
CA PHE A 62 14.06 0.82 0.38
C PHE A 62 13.60 2.08 -0.37
N GLY A 63 14.24 3.21 -0.10
CA GLY A 63 13.98 4.49 -0.77
C GLY A 63 12.73 5.22 -0.28
N GLY A 64 12.29 4.94 0.95
CA GLY A 64 11.24 5.66 1.66
C GLY A 64 11.76 6.82 2.50
N TYR A 65 10.84 7.53 3.14
CA TYR A 65 11.14 8.68 3.99
C TYR A 65 11.03 8.38 5.48
N GLU A 66 10.35 7.29 5.84
CA GLU A 66 10.22 6.83 7.23
C GLU A 66 9.81 7.97 8.17
N LEU A 67 8.76 8.70 7.74
CA LEU A 67 8.26 9.84 8.51
C LEU A 67 7.66 9.37 9.84
N ASP A 68 7.76 10.23 10.83
CA ASP A 68 7.04 10.02 12.08
C ASP A 68 5.51 10.11 11.89
N PRO A 69 4.72 9.43 12.73
CA PRO A 69 3.26 9.38 12.58
C PRO A 69 2.58 10.76 12.59
N ALA A 70 3.07 11.71 13.38
CA ALA A 70 2.45 13.03 13.46
C ALA A 70 2.66 13.84 12.17
N SER A 71 3.85 13.75 11.57
CA SER A 71 4.18 14.33 10.29
C SER A 71 3.34 13.71 9.16
N PHE A 72 3.24 12.38 9.14
CA PHE A 72 2.40 11.65 8.20
C PHE A 72 0.94 12.07 8.29
N CYS A 73 0.35 12.09 9.50
CA CYS A 73 -1.05 12.50 9.69
C CYS A 73 -1.34 13.90 9.18
N LYS A 74 -0.44 14.87 9.37
CA LYS A 74 -0.59 16.24 8.85
C LYS A 74 -0.66 16.28 7.32
N ILE A 75 0.15 15.45 6.65
CA ILE A 75 0.16 15.37 5.18
C ILE A 75 -1.15 14.74 4.70
N ILE A 76 -1.58 13.63 5.30
CA ILE A 76 -2.82 12.95 4.95
C ILE A 76 -4.04 13.86 5.19
N GLU A 77 -4.07 14.61 6.32
CA GLU A 77 -5.11 15.59 6.60
C GLU A 77 -5.15 16.70 5.55
N ALA A 78 -3.99 17.20 5.13
CA ALA A 78 -3.92 18.23 4.11
C ALA A 78 -4.51 17.76 2.76
N VAL A 79 -4.27 16.51 2.36
CA VAL A 79 -4.87 15.90 1.17
C VAL A 79 -6.36 15.67 1.38
N ALA A 80 -6.79 15.18 2.55
CA ALA A 80 -8.19 14.87 2.86
C ALA A 80 -9.10 16.13 2.80
N LYS A 81 -8.56 17.29 3.09
CA LYS A 81 -9.29 18.57 2.97
C LYS A 81 -9.60 18.94 1.51
N ILE A 82 -8.96 18.29 0.54
CA ILE A 82 -9.14 18.51 -0.89
C ILE A 82 -10.00 17.38 -1.46
N ASP A 83 -9.57 16.12 -1.25
CA ASP A 83 -10.27 14.93 -1.69
C ASP A 83 -9.99 13.75 -0.73
N ALA A 84 -11.07 13.20 -0.17
CA ALA A 84 -10.98 12.13 0.82
C ALA A 84 -10.59 10.78 0.21
N SER A 85 -11.01 10.49 -1.03
CA SER A 85 -10.67 9.24 -1.73
C SER A 85 -9.18 9.17 -2.03
N THR A 86 -8.59 10.24 -2.54
CA THR A 86 -7.14 10.34 -2.76
C THR A 86 -6.36 10.19 -1.45
N SER A 87 -6.81 10.89 -0.41
CA SER A 87 -6.17 10.81 0.91
C SER A 87 -6.20 9.39 1.49
N TRP A 88 -7.33 8.70 1.36
CA TRP A 88 -7.47 7.32 1.85
C TRP A 88 -6.57 6.35 1.09
N CYS A 89 -6.49 6.45 -0.25
CA CYS A 89 -5.57 5.66 -1.05
C CYS A 89 -4.10 5.87 -0.62
N LEU A 90 -3.70 7.12 -0.38
CA LEU A 90 -2.36 7.44 0.14
C LEU A 90 -2.14 6.86 1.55
N CYS A 91 -3.14 6.98 2.44
CA CYS A 91 -3.06 6.48 3.80
C CYS A 91 -2.86 4.95 3.80
N GLN A 92 -3.68 4.23 3.06
CA GLN A 92 -3.61 2.77 2.99
C GLN A 92 -2.31 2.27 2.34
N ALA A 93 -1.91 2.84 1.21
CA ALA A 93 -0.67 2.45 0.53
C ALA A 93 0.58 2.67 1.40
N ASN A 94 0.66 3.80 2.11
CA ASN A 94 1.75 4.08 3.04
C ASN A 94 1.73 3.15 4.26
N GLY A 95 0.55 2.87 4.81
CA GLY A 95 0.40 1.90 5.90
C GLY A 95 0.87 0.50 5.48
N CYS A 96 0.47 0.04 4.30
CA CYS A 96 0.91 -1.23 3.75
C CYS A 96 2.42 -1.25 3.47
N ALA A 97 3.02 -0.14 3.04
CA ALA A 97 4.45 -0.05 2.77
C ALA A 97 5.34 -0.27 4.02
N MET A 98 4.80 -0.07 5.22
CA MET A 98 5.49 -0.40 6.47
C MET A 98 5.82 -1.90 6.59
N ALA A 99 5.14 -2.78 5.83
CA ALA A 99 5.45 -4.21 5.78
C ALA A 99 6.90 -4.47 5.36
N ALA A 100 7.55 -3.57 4.65
CA ALA A 100 8.96 -3.66 4.30
C ALA A 100 9.89 -3.83 5.51
N ALA A 101 9.49 -3.35 6.70
CA ALA A 101 10.24 -3.53 7.94
C ALA A 101 10.10 -4.94 8.57
N PHE A 102 9.19 -5.77 8.07
CA PHE A 102 8.80 -7.05 8.67
C PHE A 102 9.01 -8.25 7.73
N VAL A 103 9.48 -8.01 6.52
CA VAL A 103 9.85 -9.05 5.55
C VAL A 103 11.37 -9.09 5.38
N PRO A 104 11.97 -10.18 4.85
CA PRO A 104 13.38 -10.21 4.51
C PRO A 104 13.76 -9.08 3.55
N ASP A 105 14.94 -8.47 3.73
CA ASP A 105 15.42 -7.35 2.91
C ASP A 105 15.35 -7.63 1.41
N GLN A 106 15.62 -8.86 1.00
CA GLN A 106 15.54 -9.28 -0.40
C GLN A 106 14.11 -9.16 -0.94
N VAL A 107 13.09 -9.52 -0.15
CA VAL A 107 11.68 -9.41 -0.53
C VAL A 107 11.26 -7.95 -0.57
N ALA A 108 11.67 -7.15 0.41
CA ALA A 108 11.40 -5.71 0.41
C ALA A 108 12.03 -5.01 -0.80
N ALA A 109 13.26 -5.36 -1.16
CA ALA A 109 13.94 -4.84 -2.33
C ALA A 109 13.25 -5.24 -3.64
N GLU A 110 12.78 -6.50 -3.76
CA GLU A 110 12.01 -6.97 -4.91
C GLU A 110 10.76 -6.14 -5.14
N ILE A 111 10.04 -5.79 -4.07
CA ILE A 111 8.79 -5.02 -4.16
C ILE A 111 9.08 -3.54 -4.43
N TRP A 112 9.93 -2.90 -3.62
CA TRP A 112 10.03 -1.43 -3.61
C TRP A 112 11.28 -0.83 -4.27
N ASP A 113 12.38 -1.59 -4.42
CA ASP A 113 13.55 -1.10 -5.14
C ASP A 113 13.49 -1.41 -6.63
N ALA A 114 13.00 -2.57 -7.01
CA ALA A 114 12.83 -2.95 -8.41
C ALA A 114 11.81 -2.05 -9.13
N ASN A 115 10.80 -1.55 -8.42
CA ASN A 115 9.78 -0.66 -8.97
C ASN A 115 9.56 0.57 -8.07
N LYS A 116 10.03 1.74 -8.51
CA LYS A 116 9.84 2.99 -7.75
C LYS A 116 8.39 3.48 -7.67
N LYS A 117 7.50 2.94 -8.50
CA LYS A 117 6.05 3.15 -8.46
C LYS A 117 5.30 2.02 -7.73
N ALA A 118 6.00 1.15 -7.00
CA ALA A 118 5.36 0.07 -6.29
C ALA A 118 4.37 0.57 -5.24
N ILE A 119 3.18 -0.01 -5.27
CA ILE A 119 2.11 0.16 -4.28
C ILE A 119 1.70 -1.23 -3.83
N LEU A 120 1.68 -1.45 -2.51
CA LEU A 120 1.11 -2.63 -1.87
C LEU A 120 -0.25 -2.24 -1.31
N ALA A 121 -1.27 -3.04 -1.59
CA ALA A 121 -2.60 -2.90 -1.02
C ALA A 121 -3.10 -4.23 -0.48
N TRP A 122 -3.83 -4.21 0.63
CA TRP A 122 -4.57 -5.36 1.15
C TRP A 122 -5.84 -4.94 1.86
N GLY A 123 -6.72 -5.93 2.06
CA GLY A 123 -7.93 -5.76 2.83
C GLY A 123 -8.23 -6.99 3.70
N PRO A 124 -9.25 -6.92 4.57
CA PRO A 124 -9.70 -8.06 5.35
C PRO A 124 -10.30 -9.14 4.46
N GLY A 125 -10.17 -10.38 4.89
CA GLY A 125 -10.74 -11.52 4.17
C GLY A 125 -10.33 -12.84 4.76
N LYS A 126 -10.71 -13.92 4.07
CA LYS A 126 -10.36 -15.28 4.45
C LYS A 126 -9.56 -15.93 3.34
N GLY A 127 -8.39 -16.42 3.71
CA GLY A 127 -7.52 -17.19 2.85
C GLY A 127 -7.04 -18.47 3.51
N GLU A 128 -6.64 -19.41 2.68
CA GLU A 128 -5.97 -20.64 3.07
C GLU A 128 -4.66 -20.75 2.29
N ALA A 129 -3.59 -21.07 2.99
CA ALA A 129 -2.26 -21.30 2.42
C ALA A 129 -1.87 -22.74 2.71
N VAL A 130 -2.06 -23.60 1.73
CA VAL A 130 -1.77 -25.04 1.84
C VAL A 130 -0.31 -25.28 1.45
N ARG A 131 0.44 -25.91 2.34
CA ARG A 131 1.84 -26.26 2.12
C ARG A 131 1.99 -27.20 0.93
N ARG A 132 3.00 -26.95 0.10
CA ARG A 132 3.37 -27.79 -1.06
C ARG A 132 4.91 -27.84 -1.12
N GLY A 133 5.50 -28.79 -0.42
CA GLY A 133 6.96 -28.86 -0.29
C GLY A 133 7.52 -27.60 0.40
N ASN A 134 8.30 -26.79 -0.33
CA ASN A 134 8.95 -25.58 0.17
C ASN A 134 8.17 -24.27 -0.12
N HIS A 135 6.95 -24.36 -0.65
CA HIS A 135 6.09 -23.20 -0.96
C HIS A 135 4.65 -23.42 -0.46
N TYR A 136 3.82 -22.40 -0.61
CA TYR A 136 2.40 -22.47 -0.25
C TYR A 136 1.54 -22.18 -1.48
N ARG A 137 0.46 -22.94 -1.63
CA ARG A 137 -0.62 -22.57 -2.54
C ARG A 137 -1.62 -21.71 -1.78
N LEU A 138 -1.70 -20.46 -2.15
CA LEU A 138 -2.63 -19.50 -1.56
C LEU A 138 -3.96 -19.50 -2.33
N THR A 139 -5.06 -19.55 -1.60
CA THR A 139 -6.43 -19.40 -2.13
C THR A 139 -7.23 -18.58 -1.15
N GLY A 140 -7.97 -17.58 -1.64
CA GLY A 140 -8.73 -16.73 -0.73
C GLY A 140 -9.48 -15.63 -1.46
N SER A 141 -10.16 -14.82 -0.66
CA SER A 141 -10.88 -13.64 -1.11
C SER A 141 -10.80 -12.56 -0.04
N TRP A 142 -10.40 -11.38 -0.43
CA TRP A 142 -10.18 -10.23 0.44
C TRP A 142 -10.91 -9.03 -0.11
N SER A 143 -11.67 -8.33 0.73
CA SER A 143 -12.48 -7.17 0.36
C SER A 143 -11.88 -5.88 0.92
N PHE A 144 -12.43 -4.74 0.53
CA PHE A 144 -11.97 -3.43 0.98
C PHE A 144 -10.49 -3.15 0.64
N VAL A 145 -10.03 -3.64 -0.52
CA VAL A 145 -8.66 -3.45 -0.99
C VAL A 145 -8.53 -2.04 -1.59
N SER A 146 -8.50 -1.03 -0.73
CA SER A 146 -8.44 0.38 -1.15
C SER A 146 -7.20 0.66 -1.99
N GLY A 147 -7.39 1.27 -3.16
CA GLY A 147 -6.31 1.50 -4.11
C GLY A 147 -5.83 0.23 -4.84
N GLY A 148 -6.54 -0.89 -4.69
CA GLY A 148 -6.18 -2.16 -5.33
C GLY A 148 -6.08 -2.08 -6.85
N ARG A 149 -6.89 -1.22 -7.48
CA ARG A 149 -6.89 -1.06 -8.95
C ARG A 149 -5.58 -0.50 -9.52
N HIS A 150 -4.82 0.21 -8.71
CA HIS A 150 -3.50 0.75 -9.09
C HIS A 150 -2.35 0.14 -8.28
N ALA A 151 -2.63 -0.85 -7.44
CA ALA A 151 -1.60 -1.58 -6.72
C ALA A 151 -0.80 -2.50 -7.65
N THR A 152 0.51 -2.58 -7.42
CA THR A 152 1.40 -3.52 -8.14
C THR A 152 1.55 -4.82 -7.37
N TRP A 153 1.34 -4.79 -6.06
CA TRP A 153 1.37 -5.92 -5.16
C TRP A 153 0.14 -5.93 -4.27
N LEU A 154 -0.33 -7.11 -3.96
CA LEU A 154 -1.44 -7.32 -3.05
C LEU A 154 -0.99 -8.13 -1.84
N GLY A 155 -1.74 -7.97 -0.74
CA GLY A 155 -1.54 -8.75 0.47
C GLY A 155 -2.82 -9.42 0.94
N GLY A 156 -2.69 -10.60 1.52
CA GLY A 156 -3.83 -11.32 2.06
C GLY A 156 -3.46 -12.16 3.29
N HIS A 157 -4.30 -12.10 4.32
CA HIS A 157 -4.17 -12.98 5.47
C HIS A 157 -4.71 -14.36 5.13
N ALA A 158 -3.98 -15.41 5.49
CA ALA A 158 -4.40 -16.79 5.25
C ALA A 158 -4.04 -17.70 6.43
N THR A 159 -4.91 -18.66 6.69
CA THR A 159 -4.65 -19.78 7.60
C THR A 159 -3.66 -20.71 6.97
N LEU A 160 -2.59 -21.07 7.70
CA LEU A 160 -1.63 -22.07 7.24
C LEU A 160 -2.20 -23.47 7.40
N ARG A 161 -2.01 -24.31 6.37
CA ARG A 161 -2.40 -25.71 6.37
C ARG A 161 -1.26 -26.60 5.90
N GLU A 162 -1.21 -27.82 6.43
CA GLU A 162 -0.37 -28.89 5.92
C GLU A 162 -0.87 -29.39 4.56
N GLU A 163 -0.07 -30.25 3.90
CA GLU A 163 -0.45 -30.85 2.60
C GLU A 163 -1.74 -31.65 2.62
N ASN A 164 -2.04 -32.28 3.76
CA ASN A 164 -3.27 -33.05 3.98
C ASN A 164 -4.49 -32.17 4.27
N GLY A 165 -4.30 -30.83 4.41
CA GLY A 165 -5.36 -29.89 4.68
C GLY A 165 -5.58 -29.55 6.15
N ASP A 166 -4.89 -30.22 7.08
CA ASP A 166 -4.98 -29.92 8.51
C ASP A 166 -4.41 -28.54 8.82
N PRO A 167 -5.02 -27.77 9.75
CA PRO A 167 -4.49 -26.47 10.12
C PRO A 167 -3.14 -26.62 10.83
N LEU A 168 -2.19 -25.77 10.46
CA LEU A 168 -0.93 -25.61 11.21
C LEU A 168 -1.22 -24.81 12.48
N CYS A 169 -0.76 -25.34 13.61
CA CYS A 169 -0.88 -24.70 14.91
C CYS A 169 0.49 -24.34 15.48
N ASP A 170 0.52 -23.30 16.32
CA ASP A 170 1.69 -22.94 17.11
C ASP A 170 1.85 -23.87 18.33
N ASP A 171 2.90 -23.62 19.13
CA ASP A 171 3.21 -24.41 20.33
C ASP A 171 2.10 -24.38 21.41
N ASN A 172 1.17 -23.43 21.33
CA ASN A 172 0.00 -23.29 22.22
C ASN A 172 -1.28 -23.91 21.63
N GLY A 173 -1.18 -24.58 20.46
CA GLY A 173 -2.31 -25.16 19.76
C GLY A 173 -3.19 -24.14 19.03
N GLN A 174 -2.74 -22.88 18.85
CA GLN A 174 -3.50 -21.87 18.12
C GLN A 174 -3.20 -21.95 16.62
N ILE A 175 -4.26 -21.84 15.83
CA ILE A 175 -4.15 -21.86 14.36
C ILE A 175 -3.28 -20.68 13.87
N MET A 176 -2.27 -21.01 13.09
CA MET A 176 -1.34 -20.03 12.55
C MET A 176 -1.94 -19.29 11.35
N ILE A 177 -1.91 -17.96 11.41
CA ILE A 177 -2.27 -17.07 10.31
C ILE A 177 -1.03 -16.30 9.89
N ARG A 178 -0.84 -16.12 8.58
CA ARG A 178 0.24 -15.30 8.00
C ARG A 178 -0.31 -14.36 6.94
N THR A 179 0.38 -13.25 6.75
CA THR A 179 0.15 -12.36 5.61
C THR A 179 1.04 -12.79 4.47
N PHE A 180 0.44 -13.01 3.32
CA PHE A 180 1.13 -13.30 2.07
C PHE A 180 1.14 -12.04 1.22
N LEU A 181 2.27 -11.77 0.56
CA LEU A 181 2.42 -10.70 -0.42
C LEU A 181 2.64 -11.35 -1.78
N PHE A 182 1.93 -10.88 -2.79
CA PHE A 182 1.98 -11.44 -4.13
C PHE A 182 1.76 -10.34 -5.19
N PRO A 183 2.31 -10.49 -6.41
CA PRO A 183 2.05 -9.58 -7.51
C PRO A 183 0.55 -9.45 -7.81
N SER A 184 0.07 -8.23 -8.06
CA SER A 184 -1.35 -8.00 -8.36
C SER A 184 -1.84 -8.78 -9.61
N ALA A 185 -0.94 -9.11 -10.53
CA ALA A 185 -1.22 -9.92 -11.70
C ALA A 185 -1.62 -11.38 -11.38
N GLU A 186 -1.33 -11.87 -10.17
CA GLU A 186 -1.70 -13.23 -9.71
C GLU A 186 -3.10 -13.30 -9.11
N ALA A 187 -3.81 -12.18 -9.02
CA ALA A 187 -5.17 -12.11 -8.49
C ALA A 187 -6.16 -11.56 -9.52
N THR A 188 -7.43 -11.87 -9.32
CA THR A 188 -8.53 -11.25 -10.07
C THR A 188 -9.23 -10.23 -9.18
N MET A 189 -9.30 -9.00 -9.64
CA MET A 189 -10.05 -7.94 -8.96
C MET A 189 -11.51 -8.00 -9.39
N THR A 190 -12.42 -8.24 -8.44
CA THR A 190 -13.88 -8.15 -8.67
C THR A 190 -14.29 -6.71 -8.39
N LYS A 191 -14.67 -5.98 -9.42
CA LYS A 191 -15.07 -4.56 -9.35
C LYS A 191 -16.49 -4.45 -8.79
N ASP A 192 -16.61 -4.52 -7.47
CA ASP A 192 -17.89 -4.54 -6.73
C ASP A 192 -18.02 -3.38 -5.72
N TRP A 193 -17.08 -2.43 -5.72
CA TRP A 193 -17.12 -1.27 -4.85
C TRP A 193 -18.20 -0.28 -5.29
N ASP A 194 -19.34 -0.26 -4.58
CA ASP A 194 -20.48 0.64 -4.83
C ASP A 194 -21.02 1.13 -3.48
N VAL A 195 -20.72 2.36 -3.12
CA VAL A 195 -20.96 2.96 -1.80
C VAL A 195 -21.39 4.42 -1.95
N ILE A 196 -21.89 5.03 -0.88
CA ILE A 196 -22.37 6.42 -0.88
C ILE A 196 -21.25 7.46 -0.72
N GLY A 197 -20.01 7.06 -0.49
CA GLY A 197 -18.85 7.95 -0.36
C GLY A 197 -17.56 7.17 -0.49
N LEU A 198 -16.45 7.84 -0.81
CA LEU A 198 -15.15 7.22 -1.08
C LEU A 198 -15.19 6.24 -2.26
N LEU A 199 -16.03 6.48 -3.27
CA LEU A 199 -16.08 5.68 -4.49
C LEU A 199 -14.72 5.63 -5.19
N GLY A 200 -14.03 6.78 -5.24
CA GLY A 200 -12.71 6.91 -5.86
C GLY A 200 -11.60 6.04 -5.26
N THR A 201 -11.83 5.40 -4.11
CA THR A 201 -10.87 4.46 -3.53
C THR A 201 -10.85 3.11 -4.25
N GLY A 202 -11.91 2.74 -4.98
CA GLY A 202 -12.05 1.45 -5.62
C GLY A 202 -11.71 0.30 -4.67
N SER A 203 -12.33 0.32 -3.47
CA SER A 203 -12.03 -0.65 -2.41
C SER A 203 -12.67 -2.01 -2.70
N ASP A 204 -12.38 -2.53 -3.84
CA ASP A 204 -12.91 -3.77 -4.42
C ASP A 204 -12.49 -5.04 -3.64
N LYS A 205 -12.85 -6.19 -4.21
CA LYS A 205 -12.54 -7.51 -3.69
C LYS A 205 -11.62 -8.25 -4.65
#